data_1d00da680ba47f540e8e9035d7d61345
#
_entry.id   1d00da680ba47f540e8e9035d7d61345
#
_cell.length_a   1.000
_cell.length_b   1.000
_cell.length_c   1.000
_cell.angle_alpha   90.00
_cell.angle_beta   90.00
_cell.angle_gamma   90.00
#
_symmetry.space_group_name_H-M   'P 1'
#
loop_
_entity.id
_entity.type
_entity.pdbx_description
1 polymer ?
#
loop_
_entity_poly.entity_id
_entity_poly.type
_entity_poly.pdbx_seq_one_letter_code
_entity_poly.pdbx_strand_id
1 'polypeptide(L)'
;TATVIFNDDKSKVVIDQLSPEEFIVEPRSVDLESMNFMAHRSRRSISELIKMGFDTKKIENIGDHDDVEMETDPEVLARFESVGADRLNVGKDYQEQTKTILVYEAYIMLDIEGTGIAKRYKVTKAGNTLLDIEECPELPFVHFCPLPIPHNFHGSNFAARVIDTQNARSILTRSILDHAIISNNPRYVVTKGGLVNPRELMDNRVGGIINSTRPDAITPLPQASLNPFVFQTLNLLDEELE
;
A
#
# COMPACT_ATOMS: atom_id res chain seq x y z
N THR A 1 0.28 -0.04 12.19
CA THR A 1 0.52 -1.00 13.29
C THR A 1 1.81 -1.74 12.98
N ALA A 2 2.78 -1.69 13.89
CA ALA A 2 4.02 -2.45 13.76
C ALA A 2 3.97 -3.61 14.75
N THR A 3 4.20 -4.80 14.26
CA THR A 3 4.31 -6.00 15.09
C THR A 3 5.76 -6.45 15.07
N VAL A 4 6.27 -6.85 16.20
CA VAL A 4 7.68 -7.23 16.39
C VAL A 4 7.73 -8.64 16.94
N ILE A 5 8.57 -9.48 16.37
CA ILE A 5 8.82 -10.83 16.85
C ILE A 5 10.16 -10.87 17.59
N PHE A 6 10.19 -11.55 18.74
CA PHE A 6 11.43 -11.85 19.43
C PHE A 6 11.91 -13.23 18.97
N ASN A 7 13.07 -13.28 18.36
CA ASN A 7 13.69 -14.54 17.95
C ASN A 7 14.89 -14.82 18.85
N ASP A 8 14.89 -15.96 19.52
CA ASP A 8 15.98 -16.43 20.39
C ASP A 8 16.95 -17.31 19.60
N ASP A 9 17.53 -16.78 18.54
CA ASP A 9 18.58 -17.47 17.81
C ASP A 9 19.94 -17.14 18.42
N LYS A 10 20.61 -18.14 19.00
CA LYS A 10 21.98 -18.07 19.52
C LYS A 10 22.20 -17.16 20.73
N SER A 11 21.34 -17.23 21.73
CA SER A 11 21.47 -16.45 22.99
C SER A 11 21.39 -14.92 22.81
N LYS A 12 20.80 -14.45 21.74
CA LYS A 12 20.53 -13.04 21.52
C LYS A 12 19.05 -12.84 21.24
N VAL A 13 18.44 -11.91 21.94
CA VAL A 13 17.10 -11.44 21.61
C VAL A 13 17.23 -10.56 20.37
N VAL A 14 16.62 -10.98 19.27
CA VAL A 14 16.55 -10.22 18.04
C VAL A 14 15.14 -9.70 17.87
N ILE A 15 15.01 -8.43 17.55
CA ILE A 15 13.72 -7.79 17.30
C ILE A 15 13.58 -7.64 15.78
N ASP A 16 12.65 -8.40 15.19
CA ASP A 16 12.35 -8.34 13.77
C ASP A 16 11.02 -7.62 13.56
N GLN A 17 10.99 -6.71 12.58
CA GLN A 17 9.78 -6.00 12.22
C GLN A 17 8.93 -6.85 11.29
N LEU A 18 7.67 -7.08 11.67
CA LEU A 18 6.70 -7.77 10.83
C LEU A 18 5.86 -6.79 10.02
N SER A 19 5.62 -7.14 8.77
CA SER A 19 4.66 -6.42 7.93
C SER A 19 3.22 -6.68 8.40
N PRO A 20 2.33 -5.68 8.38
CA PRO A 20 0.93 -5.88 8.76
C PRO A 20 0.23 -6.97 7.95
N GLU A 21 0.60 -7.15 6.68
CA GLU A 21 0.04 -8.18 5.80
C GLU A 21 0.49 -9.59 6.17
N GLU A 22 1.62 -9.73 6.87
CA GLU A 22 2.17 -11.02 7.30
C GLU A 22 1.59 -11.46 8.64
N PHE A 23 0.94 -10.56 9.37
CA PHE A 23 0.39 -10.83 10.68
C PHE A 23 -1.14 -10.93 10.64
N ILE A 24 -1.66 -12.14 10.87
CA ILE A 24 -3.08 -12.44 10.86
C ILE A 24 -3.58 -12.46 12.30
N VAL A 25 -4.64 -11.72 12.56
CA VAL A 25 -5.27 -11.60 13.87
C VAL A 25 -6.73 -12.02 13.85
N GLU A 26 -7.21 -12.47 15.00
CA GLU A 26 -8.63 -12.79 15.18
C GLU A 26 -9.49 -11.53 14.99
N PRO A 27 -10.60 -11.59 14.21
CA PRO A 27 -11.50 -10.48 14.04
C PRO A 27 -12.08 -9.99 15.38
N ARG A 28 -12.15 -8.67 15.59
CA ARG A 28 -12.68 -8.00 16.79
C ARG A 28 -11.84 -8.14 18.07
N SER A 29 -10.64 -8.63 17.97
CA SER A 29 -9.71 -8.62 19.09
C SER A 29 -9.13 -7.22 19.31
N VAL A 30 -8.78 -6.93 20.56
CA VAL A 30 -8.20 -5.64 20.97
C VAL A 30 -6.74 -5.84 21.38
N ASP A 31 -6.47 -6.86 22.18
CA ASP A 31 -5.15 -7.13 22.75
C ASP A 31 -4.61 -8.50 22.34
N LEU A 32 -3.30 -8.61 22.16
CA LEU A 32 -2.63 -9.86 21.80
C LEU A 32 -2.87 -10.97 22.81
N GLU A 33 -2.92 -10.66 24.11
CA GLU A 33 -3.07 -11.65 25.18
C GLU A 33 -4.46 -12.28 25.21
N SER A 34 -5.49 -11.51 24.83
CA SER A 34 -6.88 -11.97 24.83
C SER A 34 -7.28 -12.75 23.58
N MET A 35 -6.41 -12.80 22.54
CA MET A 35 -6.69 -13.51 21.30
C MET A 35 -6.60 -15.03 21.48
N ASN A 36 -7.60 -15.74 20.92
CA ASN A 36 -7.57 -17.19 20.84
C ASN A 36 -6.79 -17.69 19.61
N PHE A 37 -6.65 -16.84 18.59
CA PHE A 37 -5.97 -17.15 17.34
C PHE A 37 -5.18 -15.94 16.84
N MET A 38 -3.93 -16.17 16.51
CA MET A 38 -3.09 -15.28 15.71
C MET A 38 -2.12 -16.09 14.88
N ALA A 39 -1.67 -15.57 13.76
CA ALA A 39 -0.71 -16.25 12.92
C ALA A 39 0.26 -15.27 12.25
N HIS A 40 1.50 -15.71 12.14
CA HIS A 40 2.51 -15.07 11.31
C HIS A 40 2.69 -15.90 10.05
N ARG A 41 2.45 -15.30 8.89
CA ARG A 41 2.71 -15.91 7.60
C ARG A 41 4.03 -15.39 7.03
N SER A 42 4.94 -16.28 6.70
CA SER A 42 6.25 -15.93 6.15
C SER A 42 6.61 -16.81 4.97
N ARG A 43 7.37 -16.25 4.03
CA ARG A 43 7.95 -17.04 2.95
C ARG A 43 9.29 -17.58 3.40
N ARG A 44 9.47 -18.90 3.35
CA ARG A 44 10.70 -19.59 3.73
C ARG A 44 11.16 -20.50 2.59
N SER A 45 12.47 -20.58 2.39
CA SER A 45 13.01 -21.56 1.46
C SER A 45 13.04 -22.95 2.08
N ILE A 46 13.02 -23.99 1.25
CA ILE A 46 13.17 -25.38 1.71
C ILE A 46 14.44 -25.54 2.54
N SER A 47 15.53 -24.92 2.11
CA SER A 47 16.80 -24.94 2.85
C SER A 47 16.70 -24.32 4.25
N GLU A 48 15.91 -23.26 4.42
CA GLU A 48 15.68 -22.65 5.72
C GLU A 48 14.87 -23.55 6.63
N LEU A 49 13.82 -24.19 6.12
CA LEU A 49 13.00 -25.12 6.88
C LEU A 49 13.82 -26.33 7.38
N ILE A 50 14.71 -26.86 6.54
CA ILE A 50 15.64 -27.93 6.96
C ILE A 50 16.61 -27.44 8.05
N LYS A 51 17.14 -26.22 7.92
CA LYS A 51 18.04 -25.62 8.93
C LYS A 51 17.32 -25.37 10.27
N MET A 52 16.02 -25.09 10.24
CA MET A 52 15.18 -24.96 11.43
C MET A 52 14.90 -26.29 12.11
N GLY A 53 15.25 -27.42 11.48
CA GLY A 53 15.15 -28.75 12.07
C GLY A 53 13.86 -29.50 11.75
N PHE A 54 13.04 -29.00 10.82
CA PHE A 54 11.83 -29.71 10.40
C PHE A 54 12.16 -30.98 9.61
N ASP A 55 11.30 -32.00 9.74
CA ASP A 55 11.49 -33.30 9.07
C ASP A 55 11.44 -33.16 7.55
N THR A 56 12.52 -33.57 6.88
CA THR A 56 12.65 -33.52 5.41
C THR A 56 11.54 -34.27 4.69
N LYS A 57 11.05 -35.38 5.25
CA LYS A 57 9.94 -36.13 4.67
C LYS A 57 8.62 -35.35 4.69
N LYS A 58 8.40 -34.54 5.71
CA LYS A 58 7.23 -33.67 5.78
C LYS A 58 7.35 -32.53 4.76
N ILE A 59 8.57 -32.01 4.58
CA ILE A 59 8.86 -30.93 3.63
C ILE A 59 8.67 -31.40 2.19
N GLU A 60 9.13 -32.60 1.83
CA GLU A 60 8.91 -33.19 0.50
C GLU A 60 7.42 -33.38 0.17
N ASN A 61 6.58 -33.61 1.18
CA ASN A 61 5.14 -33.77 1.01
C ASN A 61 4.36 -32.44 0.86
N ILE A 62 5.02 -31.29 0.98
CA ILE A 62 4.33 -29.98 0.89
C ILE A 62 3.77 -29.74 -0.52
N GLY A 63 4.33 -30.38 -1.54
CA GLY A 63 3.85 -30.27 -2.92
C GLY A 63 4.08 -28.89 -3.54
N ASP A 64 3.63 -28.73 -4.79
CA ASP A 64 3.62 -27.46 -5.52
C ASP A 64 2.35 -26.66 -5.13
N HIS A 65 2.28 -26.21 -3.89
CA HIS A 65 1.26 -25.22 -3.54
C HIS A 65 1.77 -23.84 -3.98
N ASP A 66 1.24 -23.39 -5.10
CA ASP A 66 1.47 -22.04 -5.58
C ASP A 66 1.04 -21.04 -4.50
N ASP A 67 1.89 -20.09 -4.22
CA ASP A 67 1.65 -18.96 -3.30
C ASP A 67 0.57 -17.98 -3.82
N VAL A 68 -0.45 -18.52 -4.51
CA VAL A 68 -1.49 -17.74 -5.19
C VAL A 68 -2.24 -16.82 -4.25
N GLU A 69 -2.41 -17.24 -2.98
CA GLU A 69 -3.14 -16.43 -1.99
C GLU A 69 -2.43 -15.11 -1.67
N MET A 70 -1.10 -15.11 -1.60
CA MET A 70 -0.34 -13.90 -1.33
C MET A 70 -0.18 -13.01 -2.57
N GLU A 71 -0.22 -13.60 -3.76
CA GLU A 71 -0.14 -12.86 -5.03
C GLU A 71 -1.45 -12.15 -5.40
N THR A 72 -2.57 -12.61 -4.87
CA THR A 72 -3.89 -12.00 -5.09
C THR A 72 -4.29 -10.97 -4.05
N ASP A 73 -3.54 -10.82 -2.96
CA ASP A 73 -3.80 -9.82 -1.92
C ASP A 73 -3.59 -8.39 -2.48
N PRO A 74 -4.64 -7.54 -2.53
CA PRO A 74 -4.55 -6.21 -3.12
C PRO A 74 -3.51 -5.30 -2.45
N GLU A 75 -3.27 -5.46 -1.15
CA GLU A 75 -2.32 -4.65 -0.39
C GLU A 75 -0.88 -5.01 -0.76
N VAL A 76 -0.61 -6.30 -0.90
CA VAL A 76 0.68 -6.82 -1.38
C VAL A 76 0.92 -6.37 -2.82
N LEU A 77 -0.12 -6.44 -3.67
CA LEU A 77 -0.09 -5.95 -5.05
C LEU A 77 0.30 -4.48 -5.13
N ALA A 78 -0.40 -3.61 -4.39
CA ALA A 78 -0.16 -2.17 -4.39
C ALA A 78 1.27 -1.82 -3.94
N ARG A 79 1.80 -2.54 -2.94
CA ARG A 79 3.18 -2.34 -2.47
C ARG A 79 4.21 -2.72 -3.53
N PHE A 80 4.05 -3.85 -4.20
CA PHE A 80 4.96 -4.28 -5.27
C PHE A 80 4.88 -3.36 -6.50
N GLU A 81 3.70 -2.91 -6.89
CA GLU A 81 3.53 -1.95 -7.98
C GLU A 81 4.20 -0.61 -7.67
N SER A 82 4.13 -0.13 -6.43
CA SER A 82 4.77 1.12 -6.01
C SER A 82 6.30 1.07 -6.11
N VAL A 83 6.90 -0.11 -5.98
CA VAL A 83 8.36 -0.33 -6.06
C VAL A 83 8.80 -0.65 -7.49
N GLY A 84 7.86 -0.81 -8.43
CA GLY A 84 8.17 -1.17 -9.83
C GLY A 84 8.73 -2.59 -9.99
N ALA A 85 8.48 -3.45 -9.04
CA ALA A 85 8.89 -4.85 -9.09
C ALA A 85 8.03 -5.61 -10.10
N ASP A 86 8.66 -6.01 -11.21
CA ASP A 86 8.00 -6.76 -12.27
C ASP A 86 7.82 -8.22 -11.80
N ARG A 87 6.58 -8.61 -11.48
CA ARG A 87 6.24 -9.94 -10.94
C ARG A 87 6.44 -11.08 -11.91
N LEU A 88 6.44 -10.76 -13.20
CA LEU A 88 6.42 -11.78 -14.26
C LEU A 88 7.79 -12.41 -14.51
N ASN A 89 8.86 -11.88 -13.91
CA ASN A 89 10.23 -12.31 -14.14
C ASN A 89 10.95 -12.93 -12.93
N VAL A 90 10.24 -13.39 -11.93
CA VAL A 90 10.84 -14.32 -10.95
C VAL A 90 10.96 -15.67 -11.66
N GLY A 91 12.13 -15.88 -12.27
CA GLY A 91 12.38 -17.00 -13.16
C GLY A 91 12.08 -18.35 -12.51
N LYS A 92 11.45 -19.20 -13.28
CA LYS A 92 11.14 -20.61 -12.94
C LYS A 92 12.38 -21.52 -12.81
N ASP A 93 13.58 -20.95 -12.85
CA ASP A 93 14.86 -21.68 -12.79
C ASP A 93 15.49 -21.69 -11.38
N TYR A 94 14.68 -21.91 -10.34
CA TYR A 94 15.23 -22.16 -9.01
C TYR A 94 15.55 -23.64 -8.82
N GLN A 95 16.73 -23.88 -8.22
CA GLN A 95 16.99 -25.21 -7.66
C GLN A 95 15.91 -25.50 -6.60
N GLU A 96 15.49 -26.75 -6.52
CA GLU A 96 14.40 -27.20 -5.62
C GLU A 96 14.61 -26.74 -4.16
N GLN A 97 15.86 -26.65 -3.70
CA GLN A 97 16.22 -26.19 -2.35
C GLN A 97 16.01 -24.70 -2.11
N THR A 98 15.97 -23.90 -3.17
CA THR A 98 15.75 -22.43 -3.09
C THR A 98 14.30 -22.05 -3.34
N LYS A 99 13.45 -23.03 -3.65
CA LYS A 99 12.01 -22.83 -3.78
C LYS A 99 11.45 -22.28 -2.47
N THR A 100 10.71 -21.19 -2.56
CA THR A 100 10.04 -20.55 -1.41
C THR A 100 8.65 -21.13 -1.21
N ILE A 101 8.32 -21.39 0.05
CA ILE A 101 7.03 -21.94 0.46
C ILE A 101 6.44 -21.00 1.49
N LEU A 102 5.11 -20.83 1.45
CA LEU A 102 4.38 -20.05 2.44
C LEU A 102 4.19 -20.89 3.71
N VAL A 103 4.72 -20.38 4.81
CA VAL A 103 4.67 -21.00 6.13
C VAL A 103 3.81 -20.16 7.04
N TYR A 104 2.91 -20.80 7.76
CA TYR A 104 2.07 -20.23 8.80
C TYR A 104 2.53 -20.70 10.16
N GLU A 105 2.97 -19.79 11.00
CA GLU A 105 3.20 -20.01 12.43
C GLU A 105 1.98 -19.49 13.18
N ALA A 106 1.06 -20.37 13.53
CA ALA A 106 -0.19 -20.03 14.17
C ALA A 106 -0.12 -20.28 15.68
N TYR A 107 -0.55 -19.32 16.47
CA TYR A 107 -0.66 -19.41 17.92
C TYR A 107 -2.14 -19.52 18.27
N ILE A 108 -2.54 -20.71 18.74
CA ILE A 108 -3.95 -21.10 18.90
C ILE A 108 -4.19 -21.63 20.30
N MET A 109 -5.33 -21.25 20.89
CA MET A 109 -5.80 -21.83 22.14
C MET A 109 -6.51 -23.16 21.84
N LEU A 110 -5.93 -24.28 22.28
CA LEU A 110 -6.44 -25.62 22.05
C LEU A 110 -6.46 -26.43 23.36
N ASP A 111 -7.46 -27.28 23.52
CA ASP A 111 -7.48 -28.33 24.55
C ASP A 111 -7.18 -29.68 23.90
N ILE A 112 -5.88 -30.00 23.76
CA ILE A 112 -5.43 -31.28 23.17
C ILE A 112 -5.60 -32.43 24.17
N GLU A 113 -5.50 -32.14 25.48
CA GLU A 113 -5.56 -33.14 26.55
C GLU A 113 -7.00 -33.51 26.92
N GLY A 114 -8.01 -32.77 26.46
CA GLY A 114 -9.42 -32.99 26.81
C GLY A 114 -9.78 -32.67 28.26
N THR A 115 -8.99 -31.80 28.90
CA THR A 115 -9.18 -31.39 30.28
C THR A 115 -10.23 -30.32 30.48
N GLY A 116 -10.73 -29.73 29.40
CA GLY A 116 -11.65 -28.57 29.41
C GLY A 116 -10.91 -27.24 29.60
N ILE A 117 -9.58 -27.24 29.71
CA ILE A 117 -8.76 -26.03 29.81
C ILE A 117 -7.93 -25.89 28.57
N ALA A 118 -8.18 -24.82 27.81
CA ALA A 118 -7.39 -24.52 26.61
C ALA A 118 -6.01 -23.97 26.98
N LYS A 119 -4.97 -24.51 26.37
CA LYS A 119 -3.59 -24.03 26.44
C LYS A 119 -3.19 -23.43 25.10
N ARG A 120 -2.19 -22.55 25.11
CA ARG A 120 -1.67 -21.97 23.87
C ARG A 120 -0.64 -22.87 23.23
N TYR A 121 -0.85 -23.18 21.95
CA TYR A 121 0.06 -23.97 21.12
C TYR A 121 0.54 -23.15 19.95
N LYS A 122 1.82 -23.28 19.63
CA LYS A 122 2.42 -22.84 18.38
C LYS A 122 2.30 -23.98 17.38
N VAL A 123 1.59 -23.75 16.29
CA VAL A 123 1.36 -24.70 15.21
C VAL A 123 2.04 -24.18 13.96
N THR A 124 3.02 -24.91 13.46
CA THR A 124 3.73 -24.57 12.22
C THR A 124 3.18 -25.41 11.07
N LYS A 125 2.63 -24.73 10.06
CA LYS A 125 2.01 -25.35 8.88
C LYS A 125 2.62 -24.78 7.62
N ALA A 126 2.89 -25.63 6.62
CA ALA A 126 3.28 -25.22 5.28
C ALA A 126 2.38 -25.89 4.25
N GLY A 127 1.68 -25.09 3.43
CA GLY A 127 0.64 -25.61 2.56
C GLY A 127 -0.42 -26.40 3.35
N ASN A 128 -0.66 -27.67 3.01
CA ASN A 128 -1.56 -28.56 3.75
C ASN A 128 -0.85 -29.46 4.76
N THR A 129 0.47 -29.34 4.89
CA THR A 129 1.28 -30.21 5.76
C THR A 129 1.53 -29.54 7.08
N LEU A 130 1.20 -30.24 8.18
CA LEU A 130 1.54 -29.85 9.54
C LEU A 130 2.98 -30.23 9.83
N LEU A 131 3.83 -29.22 10.04
CA LEU A 131 5.25 -29.43 10.32
C LEU A 131 5.48 -29.75 11.79
N ASP A 132 4.94 -28.91 12.69
CA ASP A 132 5.18 -29.03 14.12
C ASP A 132 4.05 -28.47 14.98
N ILE A 133 3.95 -28.94 16.24
CA ILE A 133 3.04 -28.44 17.27
C ILE A 133 3.81 -28.41 18.58
N GLU A 134 3.97 -27.24 19.16
CA GLU A 134 4.65 -27.01 20.44
C GLU A 134 3.75 -26.25 21.41
N GLU A 135 3.82 -26.56 22.69
CA GLU A 135 3.17 -25.74 23.73
C GLU A 135 3.95 -24.44 23.89
N CYS A 136 3.29 -23.30 23.76
CA CYS A 136 3.90 -21.98 23.79
C CYS A 136 3.12 -21.07 24.76
N PRO A 137 3.50 -21.03 26.05
CA PRO A 137 2.78 -20.24 27.05
C PRO A 137 2.92 -18.73 26.81
N GLU A 138 4.03 -18.28 26.23
CA GLU A 138 4.33 -16.87 26.01
C GLU A 138 4.29 -16.53 24.52
N LEU A 139 3.79 -15.34 24.19
CA LEU A 139 3.75 -14.84 22.83
C LEU A 139 5.03 -14.10 22.47
N PRO A 140 5.68 -14.42 21.34
CA PRO A 140 6.88 -13.71 20.90
C PRO A 140 6.58 -12.39 20.19
N PHE A 141 5.37 -11.85 20.32
CA PHE A 141 4.94 -10.65 19.61
C PHE A 141 4.74 -9.47 20.53
N VAL A 142 5.15 -8.29 20.09
CA VAL A 142 4.86 -7.01 20.72
C VAL A 142 4.17 -6.11 19.73
N HIS A 143 3.02 -5.58 20.12
CA HIS A 143 2.21 -4.69 19.31
C HIS A 143 2.42 -3.24 19.72
N PHE A 144 2.70 -2.39 18.75
CA PHE A 144 2.78 -0.94 18.92
C PHE A 144 1.84 -0.24 17.95
N CYS A 145 0.92 0.54 18.48
CA CYS A 145 -0.05 1.30 17.71
C CYS A 145 0.03 2.80 18.08
N PRO A 146 0.61 3.66 17.21
CA PRO A 146 0.76 5.10 17.50
C PRO A 146 -0.58 5.84 17.54
N LEU A 147 -1.56 5.43 16.74
CA LEU A 147 -2.89 6.04 16.66
C LEU A 147 -3.96 4.98 16.88
N PRO A 148 -4.24 4.62 18.14
CA PRO A 148 -5.21 3.58 18.45
C PRO A 148 -6.63 4.01 18.09
N ILE A 149 -7.42 3.05 17.57
CA ILE A 149 -8.87 3.15 17.42
C ILE A 149 -9.49 2.34 18.55
N PRO A 150 -10.43 2.90 19.34
CA PRO A 150 -11.09 2.16 20.40
C PRO A 150 -11.69 0.84 19.88
N HIS A 151 -11.52 -0.24 20.63
CA HIS A 151 -12.05 -1.57 20.33
C HIS A 151 -11.56 -2.20 19.02
N ASN A 152 -10.39 -1.78 18.53
CA ASN A 152 -9.78 -2.35 17.34
C ASN A 152 -8.28 -2.58 17.57
N PHE A 153 -7.78 -3.74 17.14
CA PHE A 153 -6.35 -4.07 17.17
C PHE A 153 -5.55 -3.15 16.24
N HIS A 154 -6.06 -2.91 15.04
CA HIS A 154 -5.43 -2.02 14.08
C HIS A 154 -5.79 -0.56 14.36
N GLY A 155 -4.78 0.28 14.42
CA GLY A 155 -4.94 1.72 14.57
C GLY A 155 -5.24 2.44 13.26
N SER A 156 -5.41 3.76 13.37
CA SER A 156 -5.57 4.65 12.23
C SER A 156 -4.24 4.91 11.54
N ASN A 157 -4.31 5.16 10.23
CA ASN A 157 -3.17 5.58 9.44
C ASN A 157 -3.06 7.12 9.41
N PHE A 158 -1.86 7.66 9.54
CA PHE A 158 -1.60 9.10 9.37
C PHE A 158 -2.05 9.58 8.00
N ALA A 159 -1.77 8.83 6.94
CA ALA A 159 -2.16 9.19 5.59
C ALA A 159 -3.68 9.36 5.44
N ALA A 160 -4.49 8.53 6.11
CA ALA A 160 -5.94 8.64 6.07
C ALA A 160 -6.47 9.95 6.65
N ARG A 161 -5.73 10.60 7.57
CA ARG A 161 -6.11 11.89 8.16
C ARG A 161 -5.79 13.08 7.27
N VAL A 162 -4.76 12.97 6.46
CA VAL A 162 -4.23 14.07 5.63
C VAL A 162 -4.68 13.96 4.17
N ILE A 163 -5.21 12.82 3.73
CA ILE A 163 -5.51 12.55 2.32
C ILE A 163 -6.55 13.54 1.75
N ASP A 164 -7.56 13.92 2.53
CA ASP A 164 -8.60 14.82 2.08
C ASP A 164 -8.05 16.25 1.88
N THR A 165 -7.25 16.73 2.83
CA THR A 165 -6.56 18.02 2.73
C THR A 165 -5.56 18.03 1.57
N GLN A 166 -4.79 16.96 1.39
CA GLN A 166 -3.87 16.81 0.27
C GLN A 166 -4.60 16.79 -1.09
N ASN A 167 -5.75 16.13 -1.18
CA ASN A 167 -6.57 16.11 -2.38
C ASN A 167 -7.12 17.49 -2.71
N ALA A 168 -7.64 18.20 -1.72
CA ALA A 168 -8.13 19.56 -1.89
C ALA A 168 -7.01 20.50 -2.39
N ARG A 169 -5.81 20.43 -1.77
CA ARG A 169 -4.63 21.17 -2.21
C ARG A 169 -4.25 20.86 -3.66
N SER A 170 -4.25 19.58 -4.02
CA SER A 170 -3.92 19.13 -5.38
C SER A 170 -4.90 19.66 -6.42
N ILE A 171 -6.19 19.67 -6.11
CA ILE A 171 -7.24 20.20 -6.99
C ILE A 171 -7.05 21.71 -7.18
N LEU A 172 -6.82 22.47 -6.10
CA LEU A 172 -6.59 23.91 -6.18
C LEU A 172 -5.33 24.25 -6.99
N THR A 173 -4.23 23.52 -6.76
CA THR A 173 -2.98 23.70 -7.51
C THR A 173 -3.19 23.45 -9.00
N ARG A 174 -3.88 22.38 -9.37
CA ARG A 174 -4.22 22.07 -10.77
C ARG A 174 -5.09 23.17 -11.37
N SER A 175 -6.09 23.67 -10.64
CA SER A 175 -6.95 24.74 -11.08
C SER A 175 -6.18 26.04 -11.36
N ILE A 176 -5.19 26.38 -10.53
CA ILE A 176 -4.29 27.54 -10.73
C ILE A 176 -3.46 27.34 -12.01
N LEU A 177 -2.89 26.16 -12.22
CA LEU A 177 -2.11 25.85 -13.40
C LEU A 177 -2.98 25.90 -14.68
N ASP A 178 -4.17 25.33 -14.64
CA ASP A 178 -5.12 25.37 -15.77
C ASP A 178 -5.52 26.80 -16.10
N HIS A 179 -5.79 27.61 -15.07
CA HIS A 179 -6.08 29.03 -15.26
C HIS A 179 -4.88 29.77 -15.91
N ALA A 180 -3.65 29.49 -15.46
CA ALA A 180 -2.45 30.08 -16.04
C ALA A 180 -2.26 29.69 -17.52
N ILE A 181 -2.51 28.42 -17.86
CA ILE A 181 -2.44 27.92 -19.24
C ILE A 181 -3.48 28.64 -20.12
N ILE A 182 -4.73 28.73 -19.65
CA ILE A 182 -5.81 29.39 -20.39
C ILE A 182 -5.55 30.89 -20.50
N SER A 183 -5.01 31.53 -19.47
CA SER A 183 -4.66 32.94 -19.47
C SER A 183 -3.55 33.27 -20.47
N ASN A 184 -2.55 32.39 -20.58
CA ASN A 184 -1.45 32.56 -21.53
C ASN A 184 -1.87 32.22 -22.98
N ASN A 185 -2.89 31.37 -23.15
CA ASN A 185 -3.43 31.00 -24.47
C ASN A 185 -4.91 31.40 -24.56
N PRO A 186 -5.24 32.68 -24.68
CA PRO A 186 -6.61 33.15 -24.71
C PRO A 186 -7.38 32.57 -25.91
N ARG A 187 -8.65 32.26 -25.69
CA ARG A 187 -9.56 31.88 -26.76
C ARG A 187 -10.11 33.12 -27.43
N TYR A 188 -10.29 33.03 -28.74
CA TYR A 188 -10.83 34.11 -29.54
C TYR A 188 -12.19 33.74 -30.14
N VAL A 189 -13.10 34.66 -30.11
CA VAL A 189 -14.35 34.56 -30.90
C VAL A 189 -14.08 35.19 -32.23
N VAL A 190 -14.25 34.42 -33.29
CA VAL A 190 -14.03 34.87 -34.67
C VAL A 190 -15.37 34.92 -35.39
N THR A 191 -15.70 36.07 -36.00
CA THR A 191 -16.90 36.21 -36.81
C THR A 191 -16.71 35.47 -38.15
N LYS A 192 -17.74 34.73 -38.59
CA LYS A 192 -17.69 33.96 -39.85
C LYS A 192 -17.32 34.87 -41.00
N GLY A 193 -16.25 34.53 -41.72
CA GLY A 193 -15.73 35.32 -42.85
C GLY A 193 -14.89 36.54 -42.41
N GLY A 194 -14.59 36.71 -41.12
CA GLY A 194 -13.80 37.80 -40.58
C GLY A 194 -12.29 37.66 -40.74
N LEU A 195 -11.80 36.46 -40.95
CA LEU A 195 -10.38 36.17 -41.17
C LEU A 195 -10.10 35.80 -42.60
N VAL A 196 -8.99 36.31 -43.16
CA VAL A 196 -8.48 35.90 -44.47
C VAL A 196 -7.87 34.52 -44.41
N ASN A 197 -7.09 34.26 -43.36
CA ASN A 197 -6.46 32.97 -43.15
C ASN A 197 -6.59 32.55 -41.67
N PRO A 198 -7.43 31.56 -41.32
CA PRO A 198 -7.60 31.10 -39.94
C PRO A 198 -6.35 30.50 -39.30
N ARG A 199 -5.38 30.03 -40.08
CA ARG A 199 -4.13 29.45 -39.58
C ARG A 199 -3.21 30.48 -38.95
N GLU A 200 -3.31 31.75 -39.35
CA GLU A 200 -2.52 32.85 -38.77
C GLU A 200 -2.87 33.09 -37.28
N LEU A 201 -4.13 32.83 -36.87
CA LEU A 201 -4.56 32.94 -35.51
C LEU A 201 -3.99 31.79 -34.61
N MET A 202 -3.65 30.67 -35.24
CA MET A 202 -3.07 29.51 -34.54
C MET A 202 -1.54 29.58 -34.46
N ASP A 203 -0.91 30.49 -35.16
CA ASP A 203 0.54 30.67 -35.20
C ASP A 203 0.98 31.61 -34.03
N ASN A 204 1.48 31.05 -32.94
CA ASN A 204 1.90 31.74 -31.73
C ASN A 204 3.29 32.43 -31.85
N ARG A 205 3.70 32.86 -33.04
CA ARG A 205 4.99 33.56 -33.20
C ARG A 205 4.91 34.97 -32.63
N VAL A 206 5.95 35.32 -31.89
CA VAL A 206 6.11 36.69 -31.37
C VAL A 206 6.21 37.66 -32.55
N GLY A 207 5.30 38.64 -32.61
CA GLY A 207 5.25 39.61 -33.71
C GLY A 207 4.51 39.13 -34.99
N GLY A 208 3.76 38.03 -34.90
CA GLY A 208 2.91 37.54 -35.99
C GLY A 208 1.82 38.57 -36.38
N ILE A 209 1.57 38.70 -37.67
CA ILE A 209 0.53 39.58 -38.24
C ILE A 209 -0.68 38.73 -38.59
N ILE A 210 -1.86 39.14 -38.12
CA ILE A 210 -3.14 38.49 -38.42
C ILE A 210 -3.93 39.40 -39.40
N ASN A 211 -4.27 38.86 -40.58
CA ASN A 211 -5.05 39.59 -41.55
C ASN A 211 -6.55 39.40 -41.27
N SER A 212 -7.23 40.49 -40.97
CA SER A 212 -8.66 40.52 -40.72
C SER A 212 -9.39 41.43 -41.72
N THR A 213 -10.58 41.02 -42.11
CA THR A 213 -11.44 41.82 -43.06
C THR A 213 -12.18 42.94 -42.36
N ARG A 214 -12.31 42.89 -41.01
CA ARG A 214 -12.99 43.90 -40.19
C ARG A 214 -12.27 44.05 -38.86
N PRO A 215 -12.26 45.28 -38.29
CA PRO A 215 -11.61 45.51 -36.99
C PRO A 215 -12.19 44.66 -35.83
N ASP A 216 -13.49 44.37 -35.87
CA ASP A 216 -14.20 43.60 -34.83
C ASP A 216 -14.31 42.08 -35.14
N ALA A 217 -13.54 41.62 -36.12
CA ALA A 217 -13.61 40.22 -36.57
C ALA A 217 -13.08 39.23 -35.53
N ILE A 218 -12.20 39.68 -34.66
CA ILE A 218 -11.54 38.88 -33.62
C ILE A 218 -11.78 39.57 -32.29
N THR A 219 -12.45 38.87 -31.37
CA THR A 219 -12.65 39.36 -30.02
C THR A 219 -12.07 38.33 -29.04
N PRO A 220 -11.14 38.72 -28.17
CA PRO A 220 -10.67 37.80 -27.13
C PRO A 220 -11.83 37.49 -26.19
N LEU A 221 -11.98 36.19 -25.88
CA LEU A 221 -12.96 35.77 -24.87
C LEU A 221 -12.52 36.28 -23.49
N PRO A 222 -13.34 37.13 -22.85
CA PRO A 222 -12.96 37.66 -21.55
C PRO A 222 -12.81 36.51 -20.54
N GLN A 223 -11.67 36.45 -19.89
CA GLN A 223 -11.40 35.49 -18.82
C GLN A 223 -11.54 36.20 -17.48
N ALA A 224 -12.19 35.53 -16.54
CA ALA A 224 -12.22 35.98 -15.16
C ALA A 224 -10.80 35.91 -14.58
N SER A 225 -10.39 36.94 -13.84
CA SER A 225 -9.13 36.89 -13.09
C SER A 225 -9.21 35.83 -11.99
N LEU A 226 -8.10 35.17 -11.71
CA LEU A 226 -8.02 34.23 -10.60
C LEU A 226 -8.34 34.97 -9.29
N ASN A 227 -9.25 34.43 -8.51
CA ASN A 227 -9.60 35.04 -7.24
C ASN A 227 -8.42 34.93 -6.24
N PRO A 228 -7.92 36.03 -5.68
CA PRO A 228 -6.82 36.03 -4.69
C PRO A 228 -7.08 35.13 -3.48
N PHE A 229 -8.35 34.88 -3.13
CA PHE A 229 -8.75 33.97 -2.07
C PHE A 229 -8.24 32.54 -2.25
N VAL A 230 -8.01 32.10 -3.50
CA VAL A 230 -7.45 30.77 -3.79
C VAL A 230 -6.07 30.59 -3.16
N PHE A 231 -5.22 31.61 -3.19
CA PHE A 231 -3.89 31.56 -2.58
C PHE A 231 -3.96 31.55 -1.05
N GLN A 232 -4.91 32.26 -0.45
CA GLN A 232 -5.14 32.21 0.99
C GLN A 232 -5.62 30.84 1.44
N THR A 233 -6.54 30.22 0.68
CA THR A 233 -7.00 28.86 0.95
C THR A 233 -5.87 27.84 0.83
N LEU A 234 -4.98 28.03 -0.14
CA LEU A 234 -3.83 27.15 -0.32
C LEU A 234 -2.86 27.23 0.86
N ASN A 235 -2.60 28.43 1.37
CA ASN A 235 -1.77 28.62 2.56
C ASN A 235 -2.41 28.00 3.83
N LEU A 236 -3.74 28.11 3.99
CA LEU A 236 -4.45 27.46 5.09
C LEU A 236 -4.34 25.92 5.03
N LEU A 237 -4.45 25.35 3.81
CA LEU A 237 -4.28 23.91 3.63
C LEU A 237 -2.84 23.44 3.89
N ASP A 238 -1.84 24.30 3.61
CA ASP A 238 -0.45 24.02 3.93
C ASP A 238 -0.20 24.04 5.45
N GLU A 239 -0.78 24.97 6.19
CA GLU A 239 -0.73 25.02 7.65
C GLU A 239 -1.43 23.80 8.31
N GLU A 240 -2.48 23.26 7.70
CA GLU A 240 -3.15 22.05 8.19
C GLU A 240 -2.33 20.77 7.95
N LEU A 241 -1.39 20.78 7.00
CA LEU A 241 -0.53 19.64 6.67
C LEU A 241 0.76 19.60 7.50
N GLU A 242 1.18 20.71 8.12
CA GLU A 242 2.33 20.81 9.03
C GLU A 242 1.97 20.37 10.46
#